data_189dbbcb568aa85f5371f2718dbfb1b2
#
_entry.id   189dbbcb568aa85f5371f2718dbfb1b2
#
_cell.length_a   1.000
_cell.length_b   1.000
_cell.length_c   1.000
_cell.angle_alpha   90.00
_cell.angle_beta   90.00
_cell.angle_gamma   90.00
#
_symmetry.space_group_name_H-M   'P 1'
#
loop_
_entity.id
_entity.type
_entity.pdbx_description
1 polymer ?
#
loop_
_entity_poly.entity_id
_entity_poly.type
_entity_poly.pdbx_seq_one_letter_code
_entity_poly.pdbx_strand_id
1 'polypeptide(L)'
;MAHGLIKTWGNDRGMDFFRKLSAMKPDVRKGHVLLAELVAAGEVPVGLTMYNSNIVSLKRKGAPIDFVAVQPVAARPQGIGVARAAPHPNAALLFADYVLSPEGQRLFESMGRVPASTKVKSELNNFPFTLIEPATVLEEAEKWEKMWNDFFLKK
;
A
#
# COMPACT_ATOMS: atom_id res chain seq x y z
N MET A 1 6.16 4.50 -0.20
CA MET A 1 7.18 3.75 -0.98
C MET A 1 8.57 4.37 -0.84
N ALA A 2 8.80 5.62 -1.26
CA ALA A 2 10.13 6.24 -1.25
C ALA A 2 10.87 6.14 0.09
N HIS A 3 10.24 6.56 1.19
CA HIS A 3 10.79 6.40 2.53
C HIS A 3 11.25 4.97 2.82
N GLY A 4 10.40 3.96 2.56
CA GLY A 4 10.74 2.56 2.84
C GLY A 4 11.93 2.06 2.04
N LEU A 5 12.01 2.37 0.75
CA LEU A 5 13.14 1.98 -0.10
C LEU A 5 14.44 2.66 0.32
N ILE A 6 14.40 3.96 0.57
CA ILE A 6 15.59 4.73 0.98
C ILE A 6 16.07 4.27 2.36
N LYS A 7 15.17 4.00 3.30
CA LYS A 7 15.52 3.45 4.61
C LYS A 7 16.20 2.08 4.52
N THR A 8 15.74 1.23 3.60
CA THR A 8 16.29 -0.13 3.45
C THR A 8 17.60 -0.17 2.67
N TRP A 9 17.72 0.62 1.60
CA TRP A 9 18.88 0.60 0.70
C TRP A 9 19.96 1.62 1.03
N GLY A 10 19.66 2.57 1.91
CA GLY A 10 20.45 3.77 2.11
C GLY A 10 20.10 4.87 1.11
N ASN A 11 20.50 6.10 1.47
CA ASN A 11 20.12 7.29 0.69
C ASN A 11 20.63 7.26 -0.76
N ASP A 12 21.90 6.94 -0.96
CA ASP A 12 22.54 7.04 -2.29
C ASP A 12 21.92 6.07 -3.29
N ARG A 13 21.77 4.80 -2.90
CA ARG A 13 21.15 3.77 -3.75
C ARG A 13 19.65 4.04 -3.98
N GLY A 14 18.94 4.50 -2.95
CA GLY A 14 17.52 4.85 -3.07
C GLY A 14 17.32 6.03 -4.02
N MET A 15 18.14 7.08 -3.91
CA MET A 15 18.05 8.24 -4.78
C MET A 15 18.45 7.91 -6.22
N ASP A 16 19.46 7.06 -6.42
CA ASP A 16 19.84 6.59 -7.76
C ASP A 16 18.70 5.79 -8.43
N PHE A 17 18.03 4.93 -7.67
CA PHE A 17 16.85 4.22 -8.17
C PHE A 17 15.76 5.19 -8.65
N PHE A 18 15.43 6.24 -7.86
CA PHE A 18 14.41 7.22 -8.27
C PHE A 18 14.83 8.06 -9.46
N ARG A 19 16.12 8.40 -9.59
CA ARG A 19 16.64 9.08 -10.80
C ARG A 19 16.45 8.20 -12.04
N LYS A 20 16.84 6.93 -11.97
CA LYS A 20 16.68 5.97 -13.06
C LYS A 20 15.22 5.75 -13.43
N LEU A 21 14.37 5.60 -12.43
CA LEU A 21 12.92 5.45 -12.64
C LEU A 21 12.32 6.69 -13.31
N SER A 22 12.68 7.89 -12.86
CA SER A 22 12.23 9.14 -13.46
C SER A 22 12.71 9.30 -14.92
N ALA A 23 13.95 8.90 -15.21
CA ALA A 23 14.49 8.93 -16.56
C ALA A 23 13.73 8.03 -17.56
N MET A 24 13.06 6.99 -17.08
CA MET A 24 12.16 6.14 -17.87
C MET A 24 10.83 6.81 -18.23
N LYS A 25 10.57 8.02 -17.71
CA LYS A 25 9.34 8.80 -17.94
C LYS A 25 8.06 7.99 -17.67
N PRO A 26 7.90 7.42 -16.47
CA PRO A 26 6.72 6.62 -16.16
C PRO A 26 5.45 7.47 -16.28
N ASP A 27 4.36 6.84 -16.70
CA ASP A 27 3.04 7.46 -16.70
C ASP A 27 2.51 7.53 -15.26
N VAL A 28 2.47 8.73 -14.70
CA VAL A 28 2.04 8.96 -13.33
C VAL A 28 0.53 9.17 -13.29
N ARG A 29 -0.18 8.22 -12.71
CA ARG A 29 -1.64 8.25 -12.61
C ARG A 29 -2.11 8.34 -11.15
N LYS A 30 -3.27 8.94 -10.94
CA LYS A 30 -3.93 8.99 -9.65
C LYS A 30 -4.86 7.79 -9.49
N GLY A 31 -4.79 7.13 -8.32
CA GLY A 31 -5.71 6.07 -7.93
C GLY A 31 -5.21 4.66 -8.23
N HIS A 32 -5.08 3.88 -7.15
CA HIS A 32 -4.59 2.49 -7.22
C HIS A 32 -5.62 1.53 -7.84
N VAL A 33 -6.92 1.84 -7.69
CA VAL A 33 -8.00 1.01 -8.28
C VAL A 33 -7.99 1.14 -9.79
N LEU A 34 -8.03 2.38 -10.31
CA LEU A 34 -7.99 2.64 -11.74
C LEU A 34 -6.73 2.03 -12.39
N LEU A 35 -5.57 2.18 -11.76
CA LEU A 35 -4.34 1.61 -12.31
C LEU A 35 -4.43 0.07 -12.39
N ALA A 36 -5.01 -0.59 -11.39
CA ALA A 36 -5.20 -2.03 -11.42
C ALA A 36 -6.17 -2.48 -12.52
N GLU A 37 -7.23 -1.70 -12.77
CA GLU A 37 -8.18 -1.95 -13.85
C GLU A 37 -7.52 -1.80 -15.24
N LEU A 38 -6.70 -0.77 -15.43
CA LEU A 38 -5.96 -0.57 -16.69
C LEU A 38 -4.93 -1.68 -16.96
N VAL A 39 -4.26 -2.18 -15.91
CA VAL A 39 -3.37 -3.34 -16.05
C VAL A 39 -4.18 -4.60 -16.38
N ALA A 40 -5.31 -4.82 -15.72
CA ALA A 40 -6.18 -5.95 -15.99
C ALA A 40 -6.79 -5.94 -17.40
N ALA A 41 -7.06 -4.75 -17.95
CA ALA A 41 -7.52 -4.55 -19.32
C ALA A 41 -6.41 -4.69 -20.38
N GLY A 42 -5.14 -4.76 -19.97
CA GLY A 42 -3.98 -4.82 -20.88
C GLY A 42 -3.56 -3.47 -21.46
N GLU A 43 -4.18 -2.37 -21.04
CA GLU A 43 -3.81 -1.01 -21.50
C GLU A 43 -2.47 -0.55 -20.90
N VAL A 44 -2.15 -1.03 -19.71
CA VAL A 44 -0.89 -0.76 -19.02
C VAL A 44 -0.22 -2.09 -18.71
N PRO A 45 0.97 -2.37 -19.23
CA PRO A 45 1.60 -3.69 -19.07
C PRO A 45 2.11 -3.93 -17.63
N VAL A 46 2.53 -2.89 -16.93
CA VAL A 46 3.07 -2.99 -15.56
C VAL A 46 2.66 -1.78 -14.72
N GLY A 47 2.07 -2.02 -13.57
CA GLY A 47 1.79 -0.99 -12.57
C GLY A 47 2.71 -1.11 -11.35
N LEU A 48 3.29 0.00 -10.92
CA LEU A 48 4.10 0.07 -9.71
C LEU A 48 3.25 0.59 -8.53
N THR A 49 3.60 0.17 -7.31
CA THR A 49 3.01 0.67 -6.05
C THR A 49 1.52 0.42 -5.86
N MET A 50 0.96 -0.51 -6.57
CA MET A 50 -0.44 -0.91 -6.39
C MET A 50 -0.64 -1.67 -5.06
N TYR A 51 -1.84 -1.58 -4.50
CA TYR A 51 -2.20 -2.42 -3.36
C TYR A 51 -2.52 -3.84 -3.83
N ASN A 52 -1.90 -4.82 -3.21
CA ASN A 52 -2.14 -6.23 -3.52
C ASN A 52 -3.63 -6.62 -3.38
N SER A 53 -4.37 -6.01 -2.45
CA SER A 53 -5.81 -6.24 -2.28
C SER A 53 -6.64 -5.89 -3.51
N ASN A 54 -6.27 -4.86 -4.28
CA ASN A 54 -6.93 -4.52 -5.53
C ASN A 54 -6.68 -5.60 -6.59
N ILE A 55 -5.43 -6.07 -6.69
CA ILE A 55 -5.04 -7.12 -7.63
C ILE A 55 -5.78 -8.43 -7.31
N VAL A 56 -5.74 -8.85 -6.04
CA VAL A 56 -6.42 -10.07 -5.58
C VAL A 56 -7.92 -10.01 -5.85
N SER A 57 -8.56 -8.85 -5.61
CA SER A 57 -9.98 -8.67 -5.90
C SER A 57 -10.30 -8.84 -7.39
N LEU A 58 -9.50 -8.27 -8.29
CA LEU A 58 -9.68 -8.42 -9.73
C LEU A 58 -9.40 -9.85 -10.20
N LYS A 59 -8.32 -10.47 -9.70
CA LYS A 59 -7.94 -11.85 -10.00
C LYS A 59 -9.06 -12.84 -9.59
N ARG A 60 -9.67 -12.66 -8.43
CA ARG A 60 -10.82 -13.46 -7.97
C ARG A 60 -12.06 -13.31 -8.87
N LYS A 61 -12.19 -12.21 -9.59
CA LYS A 61 -13.23 -11.97 -10.59
C LYS A 61 -12.84 -12.49 -11.99
N GLY A 62 -11.72 -13.18 -12.12
CA GLY A 62 -11.26 -13.75 -13.40
C GLY A 62 -10.40 -12.81 -14.27
N ALA A 63 -10.01 -11.64 -13.78
CA ALA A 63 -9.16 -10.73 -14.54
C ALA A 63 -7.74 -11.31 -14.70
N PRO A 64 -7.08 -11.15 -15.88
CA PRO A 64 -5.74 -11.66 -16.16
C PRO A 64 -4.67 -10.74 -15.55
N ILE A 65 -4.64 -10.62 -14.24
CA ILE A 65 -3.72 -9.77 -13.49
C ILE A 65 -3.11 -10.55 -12.33
N ASP A 66 -1.86 -10.28 -12.02
CA ASP A 66 -1.18 -10.79 -10.84
C ASP A 66 -0.21 -9.74 -10.28
N PHE A 67 0.39 -10.02 -9.11
CA PHE A 67 1.38 -9.14 -8.52
C PHE A 67 2.66 -9.88 -8.13
N VAL A 68 3.76 -9.17 -8.16
CA VAL A 68 5.06 -9.66 -7.70
C VAL A 68 5.54 -8.79 -6.54
N ALA A 69 5.85 -9.43 -5.43
CA ALA A 69 6.42 -8.78 -4.25
C ALA A 69 7.92 -8.57 -4.41
N VAL A 70 8.31 -7.57 -5.22
CA VAL A 70 9.72 -7.23 -5.46
C VAL A 70 10.33 -6.65 -4.20
N GLN A 71 11.42 -7.27 -3.71
CA GLN A 71 12.10 -6.83 -2.50
C GLN A 71 12.94 -5.57 -2.69
N PRO A 72 12.96 -4.66 -1.71
CA PRO A 72 12.24 -4.72 -0.43
C PRO A 72 10.77 -4.28 -0.55
N VAL A 73 9.87 -5.05 0.04
CA VAL A 73 8.45 -4.66 0.12
C VAL A 73 8.24 -3.73 1.31
N ALA A 74 7.66 -2.57 1.05
CA ALA A 74 7.23 -1.63 2.07
C ALA A 74 5.71 -1.76 2.28
N ALA A 75 5.30 -2.19 3.46
CA ALA A 75 3.90 -2.30 3.84
C ALA A 75 3.47 -1.09 4.68
N ARG A 76 2.33 -0.51 4.33
CA ARG A 76 1.74 0.60 5.07
C ARG A 76 0.56 0.11 5.92
N PRO A 77 0.63 0.25 7.26
CA PRO A 77 -0.49 -0.11 8.11
C PRO A 77 -1.69 0.81 7.83
N GLN A 78 -2.89 0.25 7.91
CA GLN A 78 -4.13 1.02 7.93
C GLN A 78 -4.59 1.14 9.37
N GLY A 79 -5.10 2.32 9.73
CA GLY A 79 -5.63 2.58 11.07
C GLY A 79 -7.17 2.53 11.11
N ILE A 80 -7.71 2.21 12.27
CA ILE A 80 -9.10 2.46 12.61
C ILE A 80 -9.13 3.45 13.77
N GLY A 81 -10.05 4.40 13.75
CA GLY A 81 -10.20 5.38 14.81
C GLY A 81 -11.66 5.69 15.09
N VAL A 82 -11.96 6.05 16.33
CA VAL A 82 -13.26 6.54 16.73
C VAL A 82 -13.22 8.06 16.72
N ALA A 83 -14.16 8.69 16.02
CA ALA A 83 -14.25 10.14 15.98
C ALA A 83 -14.55 10.70 17.38
N ARG A 84 -13.89 11.81 17.75
CA ARG A 84 -14.08 12.45 19.07
C ARG A 84 -15.55 12.82 19.35
N ALA A 85 -16.27 13.24 18.31
CA ALA A 85 -17.68 13.61 18.38
C ALA A 85 -18.60 12.51 17.79
N ALA A 86 -18.23 11.23 17.95
CA ALA A 86 -19.08 10.14 17.48
C ALA A 86 -20.46 10.18 18.20
N PRO A 87 -21.58 10.12 17.47
CA PRO A 87 -22.91 10.16 18.10
C PRO A 87 -23.20 8.91 18.93
N HIS A 88 -22.54 7.79 18.64
CA HIS A 88 -22.68 6.51 19.33
C HIS A 88 -21.29 5.92 19.65
N PRO A 89 -20.53 6.50 20.62
CA PRO A 89 -19.13 6.13 20.84
C PRO A 89 -18.97 4.68 21.30
N ASN A 90 -19.89 4.15 22.11
CA ASN A 90 -19.82 2.76 22.57
C ASN A 90 -20.03 1.76 21.43
N ALA A 91 -20.94 2.04 20.50
CA ALA A 91 -21.13 1.21 19.31
C ALA A 91 -19.91 1.29 18.39
N ALA A 92 -19.30 2.46 18.25
CA ALA A 92 -18.09 2.65 17.47
C ALA A 92 -16.89 1.88 18.08
N LEU A 93 -16.76 1.87 19.40
CA LEU A 93 -15.74 1.08 20.10
C LEU A 93 -15.96 -0.42 19.92
N LEU A 94 -17.20 -0.90 20.08
CA LEU A 94 -17.56 -2.29 19.87
C LEU A 94 -17.24 -2.74 18.42
N PHE A 95 -17.54 -1.89 17.43
CA PHE A 95 -17.19 -2.15 16.04
C PHE A 95 -15.68 -2.21 15.83
N ALA A 96 -14.92 -1.30 16.44
CA ALA A 96 -13.46 -1.29 16.36
C ALA A 96 -12.86 -2.57 16.98
N ASP A 97 -13.38 -2.99 18.13
CA ASP A 97 -12.97 -4.23 18.81
C ASP A 97 -13.26 -5.46 17.92
N TYR A 98 -14.45 -5.53 17.34
CA TYR A 98 -14.78 -6.60 16.38
C TYR A 98 -13.84 -6.61 15.17
N VAL A 99 -13.57 -5.45 14.57
CA VAL A 99 -12.67 -5.34 13.42
C VAL A 99 -11.25 -5.85 13.76
N LEU A 100 -10.78 -5.58 14.97
CA LEU A 100 -9.45 -6.02 15.42
C LEU A 100 -9.43 -7.45 15.97
N SER A 101 -10.59 -8.06 16.19
CA SER A 101 -10.70 -9.44 16.65
C SER A 101 -10.20 -10.45 15.60
N PRO A 102 -9.80 -11.67 15.99
CA PRO A 102 -9.45 -12.71 15.03
C PRO A 102 -10.57 -13.03 14.02
N GLU A 103 -11.84 -12.88 14.42
CA GLU A 103 -13.00 -13.09 13.55
C GLU A 103 -13.09 -12.00 12.48
N GLY A 104 -13.06 -10.72 12.87
CA GLY A 104 -13.04 -9.59 11.96
C GLY A 104 -11.85 -9.63 11.01
N GLN A 105 -10.68 -10.00 11.51
CA GLN A 105 -9.47 -10.12 10.68
C GLN A 105 -9.55 -11.28 9.67
N ARG A 106 -10.19 -12.40 10.01
CA ARG A 106 -10.50 -13.46 9.02
C ARG A 106 -11.48 -13.00 7.95
N LEU A 107 -12.46 -12.17 8.32
CA LEU A 107 -13.37 -11.57 7.36
C LEU A 107 -12.62 -10.65 6.38
N PHE A 108 -11.69 -9.81 6.86
CA PHE A 108 -10.83 -9.00 5.98
C PHE A 108 -10.00 -9.85 5.03
N GLU A 109 -9.42 -10.94 5.53
CA GLU A 109 -8.64 -11.88 4.69
C GLU A 109 -9.50 -12.51 3.59
N SER A 110 -10.70 -12.96 3.92
CA SER A 110 -11.65 -13.50 2.93
C SER A 110 -12.03 -12.50 1.83
N MET A 111 -11.99 -11.20 2.12
CA MET A 111 -12.19 -10.12 1.14
C MET A 111 -10.92 -9.77 0.35
N GLY A 112 -9.82 -10.51 0.53
CA GLY A 112 -8.54 -10.26 -0.15
C GLY A 112 -7.71 -9.14 0.47
N ARG A 113 -7.96 -8.79 1.74
CA ARG A 113 -7.15 -7.81 2.48
C ARG A 113 -6.19 -8.51 3.41
N VAL A 114 -4.99 -7.94 3.58
CA VAL A 114 -3.99 -8.48 4.50
C VAL A 114 -4.42 -8.24 5.94
N PRO A 115 -4.56 -9.29 6.78
CA PRO A 115 -4.86 -9.12 8.19
C PRO A 115 -3.74 -8.36 8.92
N ALA A 116 -4.10 -7.50 9.86
CA ALA A 116 -3.15 -6.84 10.75
C ALA A 116 -2.77 -7.75 11.94
N SER A 117 -3.59 -8.74 12.26
CA SER A 117 -3.37 -9.65 13.37
C SER A 117 -2.40 -10.78 13.00
N THR A 118 -1.37 -10.99 13.82
CA THR A 118 -0.44 -12.13 13.70
C THR A 118 -1.10 -13.48 14.02
N LYS A 119 -2.30 -13.47 14.62
CA LYS A 119 -3.10 -14.66 14.91
C LYS A 119 -3.86 -15.19 13.70
N VAL A 120 -3.93 -14.41 12.63
CA VAL A 120 -4.60 -14.79 11.36
C VAL A 120 -3.54 -14.90 10.28
N LYS A 121 -3.28 -16.13 9.84
CA LYS A 121 -2.37 -16.38 8.71
C LYS A 121 -3.04 -16.02 7.40
N SER A 122 -2.28 -15.51 6.45
CA SER A 122 -2.75 -15.18 5.11
C SER A 122 -1.65 -15.43 4.08
N GLU A 123 -2.02 -15.97 2.93
CA GLU A 123 -1.13 -16.08 1.78
C GLU A 123 -0.89 -14.73 1.09
N LEU A 124 -1.68 -13.71 1.43
CA LEU A 124 -1.58 -12.37 0.82
C LEU A 124 -0.33 -11.60 1.26
N ASN A 125 0.32 -12.02 2.33
CA ASN A 125 1.55 -11.43 2.87
C ASN A 125 2.62 -12.49 3.21
N ASN A 126 2.59 -13.62 2.56
CA ASN A 126 3.56 -14.71 2.71
C ASN A 126 4.89 -14.38 2.00
N PHE A 127 5.44 -13.20 2.28
CA PHE A 127 6.73 -12.71 1.81
C PHE A 127 7.30 -11.70 2.81
N PRO A 128 8.62 -11.52 2.87
CA PRO A 128 9.23 -10.52 3.75
C PRO A 128 8.77 -9.11 3.41
N PHE A 129 8.44 -8.31 4.42
CA PHE A 129 8.10 -6.90 4.26
C PHE A 129 8.57 -6.08 5.47
N THR A 130 8.75 -4.78 5.26
CA THR A 130 9.04 -3.81 6.31
C THR A 130 7.84 -2.90 6.51
N LEU A 131 7.35 -2.77 7.73
CA LEU A 131 6.31 -1.80 8.04
C LEU A 131 6.88 -0.38 7.95
N ILE A 132 6.15 0.48 7.26
CA ILE A 132 6.45 1.91 7.24
C ILE A 132 5.94 2.50 8.55
N GLU A 133 6.81 3.23 9.25
CA GLU A 133 6.44 3.97 10.46
C GLU A 133 5.65 5.24 10.08
N PRO A 134 4.35 5.32 10.42
CA PRO A 134 3.51 6.45 9.98
C PRO A 134 3.96 7.80 10.56
N ALA A 135 4.43 7.84 11.81
CA ALA A 135 4.89 9.06 12.46
C ALA A 135 6.08 9.67 11.70
N THR A 136 7.09 8.87 11.40
CA THR A 136 8.27 9.33 10.64
C THR A 136 7.89 9.83 9.24
N VAL A 137 6.94 9.17 8.57
CA VAL A 137 6.48 9.63 7.25
C VAL A 137 5.75 10.97 7.35
N LEU A 138 4.98 11.18 8.41
CA LEU A 138 4.28 12.44 8.66
C LEU A 138 5.26 13.58 8.98
N GLU A 139 6.21 13.33 9.84
CA GLU A 139 7.26 14.31 10.22
C GLU A 139 8.11 14.74 9.02
N GLU A 140 8.39 13.82 8.09
CA GLU A 140 9.19 14.07 6.88
C GLU A 140 8.32 14.32 5.63
N ALA A 141 7.01 14.60 5.77
CA ALA A 141 6.08 14.66 4.64
C ALA A 141 6.52 15.65 3.55
N GLU A 142 6.91 16.85 3.92
CA GLU A 142 7.37 17.88 2.97
C GLU A 142 8.60 17.45 2.17
N LYS A 143 9.55 16.76 2.81
CA LYS A 143 10.75 16.21 2.15
C LYS A 143 10.37 15.19 1.08
N TRP A 144 9.45 14.28 1.40
CA TRP A 144 9.02 13.23 0.48
C TRP A 144 8.16 13.78 -0.66
N GLU A 145 7.31 14.74 -0.37
CA GLU A 145 6.52 15.43 -1.38
C GLU A 145 7.39 16.22 -2.34
N LYS A 146 8.35 17.00 -1.83
CA LYS A 146 9.31 17.72 -2.65
C LYS A 146 10.09 16.79 -3.56
N MET A 147 10.63 15.69 -3.00
CA MET A 147 11.37 14.69 -3.78
C MET A 147 10.50 14.09 -4.90
N TRP A 148 9.25 13.74 -4.60
CA TRP A 148 8.32 13.21 -5.59
C TRP A 148 8.04 14.21 -6.72
N ASN A 149 7.78 15.45 -6.36
CA ASN A 149 7.52 16.52 -7.33
C ASN A 149 8.73 16.78 -8.23
N ASP A 150 9.92 16.80 -7.65
CA ASP A 150 11.16 17.02 -8.40
C ASP A 150 11.47 15.90 -9.40
N PHE A 151 11.17 14.64 -9.07
CA PHE A 151 11.43 13.51 -9.95
C PHE A 151 10.33 13.24 -10.99
N PHE A 152 9.06 13.45 -10.65
CA PHE A 152 7.95 12.92 -11.45
C PHE A 152 6.94 13.95 -11.94
N LEU A 153 6.87 15.15 -11.34
CA LEU A 153 5.86 16.14 -11.68
C LEU A 153 6.43 17.44 -12.30
N LYS A 154 7.68 17.78 -12.03
CA LYS A 154 8.35 18.88 -12.72
C LYS A 154 8.85 18.39 -14.08
N LYS A 155 8.28 18.92 -15.14
CA LYS A 155 8.79 18.81 -16.50
C LYS A 155 9.68 20.01 -16.79
#